data_0e5b8bf9ff16e8d0f4ef12c07f29c609
#
_entry.id   0e5b8bf9ff16e8d0f4ef12c07f29c609
#
_cell.length_a   1.000
_cell.length_b   1.000
_cell.length_c   1.000
_cell.angle_alpha   90.00
_cell.angle_beta   90.00
_cell.angle_gamma   90.00
#
_symmetry.space_group_name_H-M   'P 1'
#
loop_
_entity.id
_entity.type
_entity.pdbx_description
1 polymer ?
#
loop_
_entity_poly.entity_id
_entity_poly.type
_entity_poly.pdbx_seq_one_letter_code
_entity_poly.pdbx_strand_id
1 'polypeptide(L)'
;MALRYVERFATTRGRLVDYLRRKIRERGWEGEPADPVAIGERMAGLGYVDDRAFAEARAAAMARRGLGARRVADEFRASGIDGADVAALTPDVDARSCVAAITFARRRRIGPYGSAAVDRPMREKQIAAMLRAGHGFALARRIATMDPDADFDPDVFCEGGDE
;
A
#
# COMPACT_ATOMS: atom_id res chain seq x y z
N MET A 1 -0.75 29.44 1.46
CA MET A 1 -1.09 28.35 0.51
C MET A 1 -0.83 26.98 1.13
N ALA A 2 0.38 26.69 1.62
CA ALA A 2 0.72 25.42 2.30
C ALA A 2 -0.21 25.10 3.48
N LEU A 3 -0.34 25.99 4.44
CA LEU A 3 -1.15 25.79 5.64
C LEU A 3 -2.60 25.37 5.31
N ARG A 4 -3.26 26.11 4.42
CA ARG A 4 -4.63 25.74 3.98
C ARG A 4 -4.73 24.36 3.33
N TYR A 5 -3.65 23.86 2.73
CA TYR A 5 -3.63 22.55 2.14
C TYR A 5 -3.52 21.45 3.20
N VAL A 6 -2.59 21.59 4.15
CA VAL A 6 -2.37 20.59 5.20
C VAL A 6 -3.51 20.55 6.25
N GLU A 7 -4.19 21.67 6.49
CA GLU A 7 -5.39 21.71 7.34
C GLU A 7 -6.57 20.94 6.73
N ARG A 8 -6.60 20.82 5.40
CA ARG A 8 -7.71 20.20 4.70
C ARG A 8 -7.46 18.75 4.27
N PHE A 9 -6.21 18.38 4.05
CA PHE A 9 -5.85 17.09 3.48
C PHE A 9 -4.72 16.43 4.28
N ALA A 10 -4.95 15.21 4.75
CA ALA A 10 -3.87 14.36 5.20
C ALA A 10 -2.91 14.12 4.01
N THR A 11 -1.64 14.46 4.18
CA THR A 11 -0.66 14.51 3.09
C THR A 11 0.73 14.15 3.59
N THR A 12 1.67 13.96 2.66
CA THR A 12 3.08 13.77 2.93
C THR A 12 3.89 15.01 2.56
N ARG A 13 5.13 15.12 3.05
CA ARG A 13 6.07 16.16 2.63
C ARG A 13 6.22 16.18 1.12
N GLY A 14 6.44 15.01 0.49
CA GLY A 14 6.57 14.90 -0.96
C GLY A 14 5.35 15.43 -1.72
N ARG A 15 4.15 15.01 -1.34
CA ARG A 15 2.90 15.49 -1.96
C ARG A 15 2.68 16.98 -1.76
N LEU A 16 3.01 17.52 -0.59
CA LEU A 16 2.94 18.97 -0.34
C LEU A 16 3.90 19.74 -1.23
N VAL A 17 5.15 19.28 -1.36
CA VAL A 17 6.16 19.89 -2.24
C VAL A 17 5.67 19.89 -3.69
N ASP A 18 5.14 18.78 -4.19
CA ASP A 18 4.62 18.67 -5.56
C ASP A 18 3.40 19.57 -5.79
N TYR A 19 2.52 19.66 -4.79
CA TYR A 19 1.40 20.61 -4.82
C TYR A 19 1.88 22.05 -4.94
N LEU A 20 2.87 22.45 -4.12
CA LEU A 20 3.41 23.80 -4.13
C LEU A 20 4.13 24.12 -5.46
N ARG A 21 4.97 23.21 -5.95
CA ARG A 21 5.64 23.35 -7.25
C ARG A 21 4.62 23.54 -8.39
N ARG A 22 3.56 22.73 -8.38
CA ARG A 22 2.48 22.88 -9.38
C ARG A 22 1.79 24.23 -9.26
N LYS A 23 1.46 24.69 -8.05
CA LYS A 23 0.78 25.98 -7.85
C LYS A 23 1.64 27.17 -8.22
N ILE A 24 2.94 27.11 -8.00
CA ILE A 24 3.88 28.14 -8.43
C ILE A 24 3.92 28.21 -9.96
N ARG A 25 3.95 27.06 -10.65
CA ARG A 25 3.93 27.04 -12.13
C ARG A 25 2.60 27.56 -12.71
N GLU A 26 1.47 27.21 -12.09
CA GLU A 26 0.13 27.59 -12.58
C GLU A 26 -0.18 29.08 -12.39
N ARG A 27 0.27 29.68 -11.29
CA ARG A 27 -0.14 31.02 -10.87
C ARG A 27 0.95 32.08 -10.96
N GLY A 28 2.17 31.65 -11.20
CA GLY A 28 3.36 32.50 -11.01
C GLY A 28 3.70 32.65 -9.52
N TRP A 29 4.84 33.24 -9.27
CA TRP A 29 5.31 33.59 -7.93
C TRP A 29 5.99 34.95 -7.99
N GLU A 30 5.52 35.90 -7.22
CA GLU A 30 6.10 37.23 -7.08
C GLU A 30 6.89 37.31 -5.77
N GLY A 31 8.08 37.89 -5.79
CA GLY A 31 8.95 38.02 -4.64
C GLY A 31 10.19 37.09 -4.69
N GLU A 32 10.81 36.85 -3.56
CA GLU A 32 11.98 35.96 -3.47
C GLU A 32 11.62 34.54 -3.92
N PRO A 33 12.59 33.79 -4.50
CA PRO A 33 12.35 32.43 -4.96
C PRO A 33 11.75 31.56 -3.84
N ALA A 34 10.58 30.99 -4.10
CA ALA A 34 9.95 30.07 -3.16
C ALA A 34 10.74 28.75 -3.12
N ASP A 35 10.99 28.26 -1.92
CA ASP A 35 11.53 26.91 -1.71
C ASP A 35 10.45 25.97 -1.19
N PRO A 36 9.77 25.20 -2.06
CA PRO A 36 8.76 24.25 -1.66
C PRO A 36 9.26 23.15 -0.71
N VAL A 37 10.55 22.79 -0.82
CA VAL A 37 11.15 21.74 0.02
C VAL A 37 11.30 22.27 1.45
N ALA A 38 11.89 23.44 1.64
CA ALA A 38 12.01 24.08 2.95
C ALA A 38 10.64 24.32 3.60
N ILE A 39 9.62 24.66 2.80
CA ILE A 39 8.24 24.78 3.30
C ILE A 39 7.71 23.42 3.76
N GLY A 40 7.95 22.34 3.02
CA GLY A 40 7.56 20.98 3.40
C GLY A 40 8.19 20.55 4.73
N GLU A 41 9.50 20.75 4.88
CA GLU A 41 10.22 20.45 6.12
C GLU A 41 9.70 21.28 7.29
N ARG A 42 9.43 22.56 7.09
CA ARG A 42 8.83 23.41 8.13
C ARG A 42 7.44 22.94 8.55
N MET A 43 6.59 22.49 7.62
CA MET A 43 5.27 21.95 7.95
C MET A 43 5.38 20.64 8.74
N ALA A 44 6.35 19.78 8.42
CA ALA A 44 6.65 18.58 9.19
C ALA A 44 7.17 18.94 10.60
N GLY A 45 8.12 19.84 10.72
CA GLY A 45 8.66 20.30 12.02
C GLY A 45 7.61 20.95 12.93
N LEU A 46 6.55 21.52 12.36
CA LEU A 46 5.41 22.08 13.09
C LEU A 46 4.30 21.03 13.37
N GLY A 47 4.48 19.77 12.95
CA GLY A 47 3.51 18.70 13.17
C GLY A 47 2.27 18.73 12.26
N TYR A 48 2.24 19.57 11.22
CA TYR A 48 1.15 19.59 10.25
C TYR A 48 1.23 18.45 9.24
N VAL A 49 2.41 17.86 9.05
CA VAL A 49 2.68 16.74 8.16
C VAL A 49 3.46 15.68 8.93
N ASP A 50 2.96 14.45 8.90
CA ASP A 50 3.59 13.28 9.51
C ASP A 50 3.57 12.15 8.47
N ASP A 51 4.70 11.97 7.79
CA ASP A 51 4.84 10.97 6.72
C ASP A 51 4.71 9.55 7.25
N ARG A 52 5.20 9.30 8.47
CA ARG A 52 5.11 7.99 9.11
C ARG A 52 3.67 7.63 9.47
N ALA A 53 2.98 8.51 10.18
CA ALA A 53 1.57 8.29 10.53
C ALA A 53 0.70 8.15 9.27
N PHE A 54 0.96 8.94 8.23
CA PHE A 54 0.29 8.80 6.93
C PHE A 54 0.55 7.42 6.32
N ALA A 55 1.80 6.95 6.28
CA ALA A 55 2.18 5.67 5.71
C ALA A 55 1.56 4.49 6.48
N GLU A 56 1.59 4.52 7.81
CA GLU A 56 0.95 3.51 8.68
C GLU A 56 -0.55 3.39 8.41
N ALA A 57 -1.25 4.52 8.41
CA ALA A 57 -2.69 4.56 8.13
C ALA A 57 -3.01 4.06 6.71
N ARG A 58 -2.17 4.42 5.73
CA ARG A 58 -2.34 4.02 4.33
C ARG A 58 -2.10 2.53 4.14
N ALA A 59 -1.01 1.98 4.71
CA ALA A 59 -0.71 0.55 4.67
C ALA A 59 -1.83 -0.27 5.30
N ALA A 60 -2.32 0.12 6.48
CA ALA A 60 -3.44 -0.54 7.14
C ALA A 60 -4.72 -0.52 6.29
N ALA A 61 -5.04 0.62 5.66
CA ALA A 61 -6.20 0.73 4.78
C ALA A 61 -6.07 -0.16 3.54
N MET A 62 -4.88 -0.26 2.96
CA MET A 62 -4.60 -1.10 1.81
C MET A 62 -4.68 -2.60 2.17
N ALA A 63 -4.14 -3.01 3.32
CA ALA A 63 -4.23 -4.38 3.81
C ALA A 63 -5.69 -4.81 4.03
N ARG A 64 -6.52 -3.95 4.65
CA ARG A 64 -7.98 -4.19 4.79
C ARG A 64 -8.70 -4.37 3.44
N ARG A 65 -8.16 -3.79 2.38
CA ARG A 65 -8.67 -3.97 1.00
C ARG A 65 -8.11 -5.20 0.31
N GLY A 66 -7.19 -5.93 0.95
CA GLY A 66 -6.53 -7.11 0.40
C GLY A 66 -5.44 -6.74 -0.63
N LEU A 67 -4.77 -5.61 -0.48
CA LEU A 67 -3.64 -5.23 -1.35
C LEU A 67 -2.33 -5.66 -0.70
N GLY A 68 -1.46 -6.29 -1.51
CA GLY A 68 -0.20 -6.85 -1.06
C GLY A 68 0.94 -5.82 -0.92
N ALA A 69 2.03 -6.25 -0.32
CA ALA A 69 3.18 -5.42 0.05
C ALA A 69 3.77 -4.61 -1.12
N ARG A 70 3.81 -5.19 -2.33
CA ARG A 70 4.31 -4.48 -3.53
C ARG A 70 3.45 -3.25 -3.86
N ARG A 71 2.12 -3.37 -3.75
CA ARG A 71 1.21 -2.22 -3.99
C ARG A 71 1.34 -1.17 -2.90
N VAL A 72 1.61 -1.58 -1.64
CA VAL A 72 1.90 -0.64 -0.55
C VAL A 72 3.20 0.11 -0.84
N ALA A 73 4.26 -0.58 -1.23
CA ALA A 73 5.54 0.05 -1.60
C ALA A 73 5.40 1.01 -2.80
N ASP A 74 4.60 0.66 -3.81
CA ASP A 74 4.30 1.54 -4.95
C ASP A 74 3.58 2.82 -4.49
N GLU A 75 2.62 2.69 -3.58
CA GLU A 75 1.89 3.84 -3.01
C GLU A 75 2.82 4.75 -2.20
N PHE A 76 3.74 4.18 -1.41
CA PHE A 76 4.70 4.96 -0.64
C PHE A 76 5.61 5.78 -1.56
N ARG A 77 6.14 5.15 -2.61
CA ARG A 77 6.93 5.86 -3.64
C ARG A 77 6.14 6.98 -4.31
N ALA A 78 4.90 6.69 -4.72
CA ALA A 78 4.03 7.68 -5.36
C ALA A 78 3.61 8.82 -4.41
N SER A 79 3.69 8.58 -3.10
CA SER A 79 3.41 9.58 -2.06
C SER A 79 4.64 10.39 -1.67
N GLY A 80 5.82 10.08 -2.21
CA GLY A 80 7.08 10.75 -1.87
C GLY A 80 7.48 10.54 -0.40
N ILE A 81 7.17 9.37 0.16
CA ILE A 81 7.57 9.01 1.53
C ILE A 81 9.07 8.67 1.50
N ASP A 82 9.79 9.14 2.50
CA ASP A 82 11.23 8.91 2.64
C ASP A 82 11.56 7.41 2.74
N GLY A 83 12.72 7.02 2.21
CA GLY A 83 13.19 5.64 2.25
C GLY A 83 13.40 5.10 3.66
N ALA A 84 13.77 5.94 4.62
CA ALA A 84 13.91 5.57 6.02
C ALA A 84 12.55 5.20 6.66
N ASP A 85 11.51 6.00 6.40
CA ASP A 85 10.15 5.72 6.84
C ASP A 85 9.60 4.44 6.18
N VAL A 86 9.88 4.24 4.88
CA VAL A 86 9.51 3.00 4.16
C VAL A 86 10.19 1.79 4.81
N ALA A 87 11.49 1.85 5.06
CA ALA A 87 12.24 0.75 5.67
C ALA A 87 11.72 0.41 7.07
N ALA A 88 11.38 1.41 7.88
CA ALA A 88 10.82 1.21 9.21
C ALA A 88 9.45 0.51 9.21
N LEU A 89 8.65 0.68 8.15
CA LEU A 89 7.31 0.10 8.05
C LEU A 89 7.27 -1.24 7.29
N THR A 90 8.34 -1.60 6.59
CA THR A 90 8.41 -2.83 5.80
C THR A 90 8.10 -4.08 6.64
N PRO A 91 8.67 -4.30 7.85
CA PRO A 91 8.35 -5.46 8.67
C PRO A 91 6.86 -5.61 8.99
N ASP A 92 6.19 -4.50 9.33
CA ASP A 92 4.75 -4.50 9.63
C ASP A 92 3.91 -4.81 8.39
N VAL A 93 4.32 -4.34 7.22
CA VAL A 93 3.67 -4.63 5.94
C VAL A 93 3.83 -6.10 5.58
N ASP A 94 5.01 -6.66 5.78
CA ASP A 94 5.31 -8.07 5.51
C ASP A 94 4.55 -8.99 6.47
N ALA A 95 4.51 -8.67 7.76
CA ALA A 95 3.74 -9.44 8.75
C ALA A 95 2.24 -9.51 8.42
N ARG A 96 1.71 -8.50 7.73
CA ARG A 96 0.29 -8.47 7.29
C ARG A 96 0.07 -9.04 5.89
N SER A 97 1.11 -9.47 5.19
CA SER A 97 1.04 -9.85 3.78
C SER A 97 0.13 -11.07 3.54
N CYS A 98 0.20 -12.05 4.43
CA CYS A 98 -0.62 -13.26 4.35
C CYS A 98 -2.11 -12.93 4.56
N VAL A 99 -2.45 -12.20 5.61
CA VAL A 99 -3.84 -11.79 5.91
C VAL A 99 -4.43 -10.95 4.77
N ALA A 100 -3.63 -10.06 4.17
CA ALA A 100 -4.06 -9.29 3.01
C ALA A 100 -4.32 -10.19 1.78
N ALA A 101 -3.48 -11.21 1.56
CA ALA A 101 -3.67 -12.17 0.47
C ALA A 101 -4.94 -13.02 0.66
N ILE A 102 -5.20 -13.49 1.87
CA ILE A 102 -6.43 -14.20 2.24
C ILE A 102 -7.65 -13.30 2.02
N THR A 103 -7.59 -12.04 2.45
CA THR A 103 -8.67 -11.06 2.23
C THR A 103 -8.95 -10.87 0.74
N PHE A 104 -7.91 -10.78 -0.09
CA PHE A 104 -8.05 -10.68 -1.54
C PHE A 104 -8.66 -11.95 -2.13
N ALA A 105 -8.15 -13.13 -1.75
CA ALA A 105 -8.62 -14.42 -2.22
C ALA A 105 -10.11 -14.64 -1.90
N ARG A 106 -10.53 -14.33 -0.67
CA ARG A 106 -11.94 -14.40 -0.24
C ARG A 106 -12.84 -13.52 -1.10
N ARG A 107 -12.44 -12.26 -1.33
CA ARG A 107 -13.23 -11.31 -2.16
C ARG A 107 -13.32 -11.73 -3.62
N ARG A 108 -12.31 -12.41 -4.14
CA ARG A 108 -12.22 -12.83 -5.53
C ARG A 108 -12.61 -14.29 -5.76
N ARG A 109 -12.97 -15.00 -4.69
CA ARG A 109 -13.33 -16.44 -4.70
C ARG A 109 -12.22 -17.28 -5.33
N ILE A 110 -11.00 -17.09 -4.84
CA ILE A 110 -9.79 -17.78 -5.28
C ILE A 110 -9.45 -18.92 -4.32
N GLY A 111 -9.00 -20.06 -4.84
CA GLY A 111 -8.54 -21.20 -4.06
C GLY A 111 -9.63 -21.73 -3.14
N PRO A 112 -9.42 -21.82 -1.80
CA PRO A 112 -10.36 -22.41 -0.87
C PRO A 112 -11.70 -21.64 -0.79
N TYR A 113 -11.75 -20.42 -1.31
CA TYR A 113 -12.96 -19.60 -1.39
C TYR A 113 -13.70 -19.72 -2.74
N GLY A 114 -13.23 -20.56 -3.65
CA GLY A 114 -13.90 -20.87 -4.90
C GLY A 114 -15.19 -21.65 -4.70
N SER A 115 -16.06 -21.64 -5.70
CA SER A 115 -17.29 -22.46 -5.71
C SER A 115 -17.09 -23.84 -6.33
N ALA A 116 -15.99 -24.04 -7.06
CA ALA A 116 -15.62 -25.30 -7.69
C ALA A 116 -14.12 -25.30 -8.01
N ALA A 117 -13.57 -26.50 -8.20
CA ALA A 117 -12.21 -26.64 -8.69
C ALA A 117 -12.07 -25.98 -10.07
N VAL A 118 -10.94 -25.32 -10.29
CA VAL A 118 -10.67 -24.58 -11.53
C VAL A 118 -9.61 -25.29 -12.36
N ASP A 119 -9.70 -25.15 -13.69
CA ASP A 119 -8.70 -25.64 -14.61
C ASP A 119 -7.37 -24.84 -14.52
N ARG A 120 -6.33 -25.37 -15.17
CA ARG A 120 -5.01 -24.71 -15.17
C ARG A 120 -5.04 -23.28 -15.72
N PRO A 121 -5.69 -22.97 -16.86
CA PRO A 121 -5.76 -21.60 -17.37
C PRO A 121 -6.46 -20.64 -16.42
N MET A 122 -7.51 -21.05 -15.72
CA MET A 122 -8.19 -20.21 -14.74
C MET A 122 -7.33 -19.99 -13.50
N ARG A 123 -6.62 -21.02 -13.02
CA ARG A 123 -5.67 -20.91 -11.91
C ARG A 123 -4.55 -19.92 -12.24
N GLU A 124 -3.99 -19.96 -13.43
CA GLU A 124 -2.98 -19.00 -13.88
C GLU A 124 -3.52 -17.55 -13.89
N LYS A 125 -4.78 -17.36 -14.32
CA LYS A 125 -5.46 -16.05 -14.24
C LYS A 125 -5.66 -15.58 -12.79
N GLN A 126 -5.98 -16.48 -11.88
CA GLN A 126 -6.13 -16.17 -10.45
C GLN A 126 -4.80 -15.76 -9.84
N ILE A 127 -3.72 -16.48 -10.09
CA ILE A 127 -2.36 -16.12 -9.64
C ILE A 127 -1.98 -14.75 -10.21
N ALA A 128 -2.17 -14.52 -11.50
CA ALA A 128 -1.88 -13.23 -12.11
C ALA A 128 -2.70 -12.08 -11.51
N ALA A 129 -3.94 -12.32 -11.09
CA ALA A 129 -4.76 -11.33 -10.39
C ALA A 129 -4.17 -10.97 -9.02
N MET A 130 -3.70 -11.96 -8.26
CA MET A 130 -3.04 -11.76 -6.97
C MET A 130 -1.71 -10.99 -7.13
N LEU A 131 -0.91 -11.33 -8.15
CA LEU A 131 0.33 -10.62 -8.46
C LEU A 131 0.07 -9.14 -8.79
N ARG A 132 -0.97 -8.85 -9.60
CA ARG A 132 -1.38 -7.46 -9.89
C ARG A 132 -1.87 -6.71 -8.64
N ALA A 133 -2.43 -7.43 -7.67
CA ALA A 133 -2.81 -6.85 -6.38
C ALA A 133 -1.61 -6.64 -5.44
N GLY A 134 -0.40 -7.08 -5.84
CA GLY A 134 0.85 -6.85 -5.13
C GLY A 134 1.29 -7.96 -4.19
N HIS A 135 0.67 -9.16 -4.29
CA HIS A 135 1.08 -10.33 -3.49
C HIS A 135 2.29 -11.03 -4.11
N GLY A 136 3.10 -11.69 -3.27
CA GLY A 136 4.23 -12.50 -3.73
C GLY A 136 3.77 -13.75 -4.49
N PHE A 137 4.61 -14.23 -5.43
CA PHE A 137 4.26 -15.38 -6.29
C PHE A 137 4.04 -16.67 -5.48
N ALA A 138 4.94 -16.96 -4.51
CA ALA A 138 4.84 -18.17 -3.70
C ALA A 138 3.49 -18.22 -2.94
N LEU A 139 3.13 -17.14 -2.26
CA LEU A 139 1.88 -17.02 -1.53
C LEU A 139 0.65 -17.08 -2.44
N ALA A 140 0.69 -16.36 -3.57
CA ALA A 140 -0.39 -16.38 -4.57
C ALA A 140 -0.62 -17.79 -5.13
N ARG A 141 0.46 -18.52 -5.42
CA ARG A 141 0.40 -19.89 -5.90
C ARG A 141 -0.15 -20.82 -4.82
N ARG A 142 0.37 -20.76 -3.58
CA ARG A 142 -0.13 -21.58 -2.46
C ARG A 142 -1.66 -21.45 -2.34
N ILE A 143 -2.18 -20.24 -2.30
CA ILE A 143 -3.61 -19.97 -2.15
C ILE A 143 -4.40 -20.48 -3.39
N ALA A 144 -3.96 -20.15 -4.61
CA ALA A 144 -4.70 -20.47 -5.83
C ALA A 144 -4.68 -21.97 -6.20
N THR A 145 -3.78 -22.76 -5.59
CA THR A 145 -3.73 -24.23 -5.81
C THR A 145 -4.52 -25.03 -4.79
N MET A 146 -5.05 -24.37 -3.74
CA MET A 146 -5.93 -25.04 -2.79
C MET A 146 -7.29 -25.35 -3.40
N ASP A 147 -7.83 -26.50 -3.04
CA ASP A 147 -9.17 -26.88 -3.47
C ASP A 147 -10.23 -26.06 -2.74
N PRO A 148 -11.37 -25.76 -3.43
CA PRO A 148 -12.55 -25.22 -2.74
C PRO A 148 -13.01 -26.16 -1.63
N ASP A 149 -13.57 -25.57 -0.58
CA ASP A 149 -14.10 -26.30 0.58
C ASP A 149 -13.06 -27.17 1.34
N ALA A 150 -11.78 -27.01 1.07
CA ALA A 150 -10.75 -27.54 1.96
C ALA A 150 -11.03 -27.01 3.39
N ASP A 151 -10.82 -27.86 4.39
CA ASP A 151 -10.82 -27.43 5.80
C ASP A 151 -9.67 -26.45 6.00
N PHE A 152 -9.95 -25.17 5.68
CA PHE A 152 -8.96 -24.11 5.55
C PHE A 152 -9.08 -23.13 6.70
N ASP A 153 -8.12 -23.19 7.60
CA ASP A 153 -7.93 -22.20 8.65
C ASP A 153 -6.94 -21.14 8.18
N PRO A 154 -7.38 -19.88 7.96
CA PRO A 154 -6.52 -18.79 7.54
C PRO A 154 -5.40 -18.46 8.52
N ASP A 155 -5.64 -18.60 9.82
CA ASP A 155 -4.67 -18.25 10.86
C ASP A 155 -3.54 -19.27 10.87
N VAL A 156 -3.89 -20.57 10.88
CA VAL A 156 -2.91 -21.66 10.75
C VAL A 156 -2.10 -21.56 9.44
N PHE A 157 -2.78 -21.21 8.34
CA PHE A 157 -2.10 -21.03 7.05
C PHE A 157 -1.09 -19.89 7.06
N CYS A 158 -1.38 -18.79 7.76
CA CYS A 158 -0.48 -17.66 7.85
C CYS A 158 0.69 -17.90 8.84
N GLU A 159 0.48 -18.68 9.89
CA GLU A 159 1.54 -19.06 10.85
C GLU A 159 2.55 -20.06 10.26
N GLY A 160 2.10 -20.96 9.38
CA GLY A 160 2.95 -22.00 8.76
C GLY A 160 3.73 -21.55 7.53
N GLY A 161 3.87 -20.26 7.28
CA GLY A 161 4.43 -19.69 6.05
C GLY A 161 5.93 -19.40 6.01
N ASP A 162 6.67 -19.68 7.06
CA ASP A 162 8.12 -19.35 7.18
C ASP A 162 9.08 -20.53 6.92
N GLU A 163 8.64 -21.58 6.19
CA GLU A 163 9.53 -22.65 5.72
C GLU A 163 9.80 -22.60 4.21
#